data_e335c96d6769522ad91df41c9f850b6b
#
_entry.id   e335c96d6769522ad91df41c9f850b6b
#
_cell.length_a   1.000
_cell.length_b   1.000
_cell.length_c   1.000
_cell.angle_alpha   90.00
_cell.angle_beta   90.00
_cell.angle_gamma   90.00
#
_symmetry.space_group_name_H-M   'P 1'
#
loop_
_entity.id
_entity.type
_entity.pdbx_description
1 polymer ?
#
loop_
_entity_poly.entity_id
_entity_poly.type
_entity_poly.pdbx_seq_one_letter_code
_entity_poly.pdbx_strand_id
1 'polypeptide(L)'
;MKKLLILCLCVLGFCCSAGLTFAQNEIRIDGSTTVGPVVDAFVEAFGTKMSDLKFSVKKTGSGDGATALIEGRCEIATMSRFMKADEYAKAVAAGRMPVPFTICMDGVCLIVHPSNPVRSLSKDQVKKIYTGVVGNWKEVGGPDMPIIALSRETSSGTYEVFNELALDKEKLGAKVEYANSNPQIFTRVSTTQGAIGYVGLGFVSRGVEAVRYENVMPTKETIAGGTYKISRPLYLFTNGYPELGSPLMAFCNFFLTEEGHEIINAKGFIPLTNY
;
A
#
# COMPACT_ATOMS: atom_id res chain seq x y z
N MET A 1 64.47 28.17 54.73
CA MET A 1 64.23 27.90 53.30
C MET A 1 63.09 26.91 53.25
N LYS A 2 61.87 27.40 53.11
CA LYS A 2 60.62 26.60 53.13
C LYS A 2 60.15 26.35 51.65
N LYS A 3 60.13 25.10 51.23
CA LYS A 3 59.62 24.68 49.91
C LYS A 3 58.12 24.57 50.03
N LEU A 4 57.41 25.39 49.30
CA LEU A 4 55.96 25.37 49.16
C LEU A 4 55.56 24.35 48.09
N LEU A 5 54.82 23.29 48.48
CA LEU A 5 54.33 22.27 47.59
C LEU A 5 52.93 22.69 47.15
N ILE A 6 52.75 23.05 45.87
CA ILE A 6 51.44 23.36 45.30
C ILE A 6 50.84 22.08 44.76
N LEU A 7 49.77 21.61 45.39
CA LEU A 7 48.97 20.45 44.96
C LEU A 7 47.88 20.94 43.97
N CYS A 8 48.10 20.67 42.68
CA CYS A 8 47.07 20.92 41.66
C CYS A 8 45.99 19.80 41.73
N LEU A 9 44.83 20.15 42.24
CA LEU A 9 43.64 19.27 42.19
C LEU A 9 42.99 19.43 40.80
N CYS A 10 43.22 18.47 39.89
CA CYS A 10 42.45 18.37 38.64
C CYS A 10 41.07 17.76 38.95
N VAL A 11 40.07 18.59 39.06
CA VAL A 11 38.68 18.15 39.07
C VAL A 11 38.26 17.87 37.61
N LEU A 12 38.30 16.60 37.20
CA LEU A 12 37.68 16.15 35.96
C LEU A 12 36.16 16.24 36.13
N GLY A 13 35.60 17.32 35.63
CA GLY A 13 34.15 17.45 35.45
C GLY A 13 33.66 16.50 34.35
N PHE A 14 33.13 15.35 34.74
CA PHE A 14 32.42 14.45 33.86
C PHE A 14 31.08 15.12 33.52
N CYS A 15 31.06 15.94 32.43
CA CYS A 15 29.81 16.43 31.86
C CYS A 15 29.06 15.23 31.26
N CYS A 16 28.20 14.61 32.06
CA CYS A 16 27.18 13.71 31.59
C CYS A 16 26.19 14.56 30.77
N SER A 17 26.45 14.70 29.47
CA SER A 17 25.44 15.19 28.52
C SER A 17 24.35 14.12 28.47
N ALA A 18 23.39 14.21 29.39
CA ALA A 18 22.11 13.56 29.22
C ALA A 18 21.52 14.17 27.93
N GLY A 19 21.76 13.51 26.81
CA GLY A 19 21.03 13.79 25.59
C GLY A 19 19.56 13.59 25.91
N LEU A 20 18.83 14.71 26.01
CA LEU A 20 17.38 14.70 25.95
C LEU A 20 17.05 14.11 24.57
N THR A 21 16.90 12.80 24.48
CA THR A 21 16.16 12.17 23.40
C THR A 21 14.75 12.71 23.54
N PHE A 22 14.44 13.76 22.81
CA PHE A 22 13.04 14.11 22.54
C PHE A 22 12.44 12.84 21.94
N ALA A 23 11.58 12.18 22.70
CA ALA A 23 10.77 11.11 22.19
C ALA A 23 10.12 11.67 20.93
N GLN A 24 10.36 11.01 19.79
CA GLN A 24 9.80 11.44 18.51
C GLN A 24 8.29 11.22 18.59
N ASN A 25 7.55 12.26 18.95
CA ASN A 25 6.09 12.22 19.11
C ASN A 25 5.37 12.19 17.74
N GLU A 26 6.09 11.89 16.66
CA GLU A 26 5.54 11.84 15.31
C GLU A 26 5.92 10.51 14.64
N ILE A 27 4.93 9.80 14.11
CA ILE A 27 5.09 8.64 13.24
C ILE A 27 4.83 9.08 11.80
N ARG A 28 5.86 9.04 10.97
CA ARG A 28 5.77 9.34 9.54
C ARG A 28 5.49 8.06 8.79
N ILE A 29 4.43 8.08 7.98
CA ILE A 29 3.95 6.95 7.19
C ILE A 29 3.95 7.37 5.72
N ASP A 30 4.56 6.57 4.85
CA ASP A 30 4.58 6.86 3.42
C ASP A 30 4.32 5.60 2.60
N GLY A 31 3.73 5.71 1.41
CA GLY A 31 3.66 4.64 0.44
C GLY A 31 2.29 4.41 -0.22
N SER A 32 1.79 3.20 -0.12
CA SER A 32 0.67 2.69 -0.90
C SER A 32 -0.62 3.50 -0.80
N THR A 33 -1.13 3.94 -1.95
CA THR A 33 -2.47 4.54 -2.03
C THR A 33 -3.58 3.51 -1.77
N THR A 34 -3.30 2.21 -1.88
CA THR A 34 -4.27 1.14 -1.58
C THR A 34 -4.42 0.93 -0.08
N VAL A 35 -3.31 0.94 0.66
CA VAL A 35 -3.31 0.82 2.12
C VAL A 35 -3.85 2.09 2.79
N GLY A 36 -3.76 3.23 2.09
CA GLY A 36 -4.12 4.55 2.61
C GLY A 36 -5.42 4.63 3.40
N PRO A 37 -6.58 4.15 2.91
CA PRO A 37 -7.85 4.22 3.64
C PRO A 37 -7.86 3.47 4.99
N VAL A 38 -7.11 2.37 5.09
CA VAL A 38 -6.95 1.62 6.36
C VAL A 38 -6.08 2.41 7.32
N VAL A 39 -4.94 2.91 6.83
CA VAL A 39 -4.01 3.71 7.66
C VAL A 39 -4.66 5.00 8.15
N ASP A 40 -5.40 5.72 7.30
CA ASP A 40 -6.12 6.93 7.73
C ASP A 40 -7.07 6.63 8.88
N ALA A 41 -7.84 5.53 8.79
CA ALA A 41 -8.76 5.15 9.85
C ALA A 41 -8.04 4.62 11.10
N PHE A 42 -6.91 3.96 10.95
CA PHE A 42 -6.07 3.56 12.09
C PHE A 42 -5.49 4.79 12.80
N VAL A 43 -5.02 5.78 12.06
CA VAL A 43 -4.52 7.05 12.61
C VAL A 43 -5.62 7.78 13.37
N GLU A 44 -6.83 7.84 12.82
CA GLU A 44 -7.99 8.44 13.48
C GLU A 44 -8.32 7.72 14.81
N ALA A 45 -8.49 6.40 14.76
CA ALA A 45 -8.82 5.58 15.94
C ALA A 45 -7.70 5.60 16.99
N PHE A 46 -6.44 5.55 16.56
CA PHE A 46 -5.29 5.57 17.45
C PHE A 46 -5.06 6.94 18.08
N GLY A 47 -5.27 8.03 17.31
CA GLY A 47 -5.14 9.41 17.78
C GLY A 47 -6.11 9.76 18.90
N THR A 48 -7.30 9.13 18.95
CA THR A 48 -8.24 9.32 20.06
C THR A 48 -7.73 8.71 21.37
N LYS A 49 -6.87 7.68 21.30
CA LYS A 49 -6.31 6.97 22.44
C LYS A 49 -4.97 7.55 22.93
N MET A 50 -4.22 8.18 22.01
CA MET A 50 -2.88 8.72 22.24
C MET A 50 -2.77 10.13 21.67
N SER A 51 -3.40 11.10 22.33
CA SER A 51 -3.53 12.50 21.87
C SER A 51 -2.20 13.23 21.64
N ASP A 52 -1.14 12.80 22.32
CA ASP A 52 0.19 13.43 22.22
C ASP A 52 1.01 12.89 21.03
N LEU A 53 0.53 11.81 20.37
CA LEU A 53 1.18 11.22 19.22
C LEU A 53 0.68 11.87 17.93
N LYS A 54 1.61 12.35 17.13
CA LYS A 54 1.32 12.95 15.82
C LYS A 54 1.57 11.93 14.71
N PHE A 55 0.81 12.05 13.64
CA PHE A 55 0.99 11.25 12.43
C PHE A 55 1.15 12.13 11.21
N SER A 56 2.06 11.78 10.34
CA SER A 56 2.20 12.36 9.01
C SER A 56 2.04 11.26 7.96
N VAL A 57 0.99 11.31 7.17
CA VAL A 57 0.66 10.25 6.20
C VAL A 57 0.79 10.77 4.77
N LYS A 58 1.64 10.12 3.96
CA LYS A 58 1.77 10.35 2.53
C LYS A 58 1.35 9.10 1.76
N LYS A 59 0.74 9.28 0.59
CA LYS A 59 0.22 8.20 -0.26
C LYS A 59 0.81 8.32 -1.65
N THR A 60 2.08 7.98 -1.76
CA THR A 60 2.92 8.20 -2.96
C THR A 60 2.97 6.99 -3.89
N GLY A 61 2.96 5.79 -3.33
CA GLY A 61 3.11 4.51 -4.00
C GLY A 61 3.98 3.55 -3.20
N SER A 62 3.85 2.24 -3.43
CA SER A 62 4.62 1.24 -2.65
C SER A 62 6.13 1.35 -2.86
N GLY A 63 6.57 1.67 -4.08
CA GLY A 63 7.99 1.87 -4.38
C GLY A 63 8.55 3.14 -3.73
N ASP A 64 7.75 4.21 -3.71
CA ASP A 64 8.14 5.47 -3.04
C ASP A 64 8.21 5.28 -1.53
N GLY A 65 7.26 4.51 -0.94
CA GLY A 65 7.29 4.11 0.46
C GLY A 65 8.53 3.27 0.81
N ALA A 66 8.89 2.29 -0.04
CA ALA A 66 10.13 1.53 0.13
C ALA A 66 11.36 2.45 0.13
N THR A 67 11.43 3.39 -0.81
CA THR A 67 12.51 4.39 -0.89
C THR A 67 12.53 5.27 0.35
N ALA A 68 11.36 5.73 0.83
CA ALA A 68 11.27 6.55 2.05
C ALA A 68 11.78 5.80 3.29
N LEU A 69 11.49 4.51 3.42
CA LEU A 69 12.00 3.67 4.51
C LEU A 69 13.52 3.48 4.42
N ILE A 70 14.03 3.17 3.22
CA ILE A 70 15.47 3.01 2.96
C ILE A 70 16.23 4.28 3.34
N GLU A 71 15.73 5.43 2.96
CA GLU A 71 16.33 6.74 3.25
C GLU A 71 16.08 7.26 4.68
N GLY A 72 15.25 6.56 5.48
CA GLY A 72 14.91 6.97 6.85
C GLY A 72 13.97 8.18 6.91
N ARG A 73 13.22 8.44 5.85
CA ARG A 73 12.24 9.53 5.77
C ARG A 73 10.89 9.18 6.39
N CYS A 74 10.62 7.91 6.67
CA CYS A 74 9.44 7.44 7.38
C CYS A 74 9.78 6.32 8.37
N GLU A 75 8.96 6.14 9.39
CA GLU A 75 8.99 5.03 10.34
C GLU A 75 8.23 3.82 9.79
N ILE A 76 7.19 4.06 8.98
CA ILE A 76 6.37 3.03 8.37
C ILE A 76 6.28 3.27 6.85
N ALA A 77 6.69 2.28 6.06
CA ALA A 77 6.35 2.20 4.65
C ALA A 77 5.10 1.34 4.46
N THR A 78 4.06 1.89 3.82
CA THR A 78 2.87 1.13 3.46
C THR A 78 3.03 0.53 2.07
N MET A 79 2.74 -0.75 1.92
CA MET A 79 2.96 -1.44 0.65
C MET A 79 1.80 -2.37 0.30
N SER A 80 1.40 -2.36 -0.97
CA SER A 80 0.40 -3.26 -1.55
C SER A 80 1.02 -4.37 -2.40
N ARG A 81 2.26 -4.68 -2.12
CA ARG A 81 3.08 -5.81 -2.53
C ARG A 81 4.17 -6.04 -1.50
N PHE A 82 4.83 -7.17 -1.55
CA PHE A 82 6.04 -7.35 -0.75
C PHE A 82 7.18 -6.45 -1.26
N MET A 83 8.14 -6.14 -0.39
CA MET A 83 9.36 -5.42 -0.79
C MET A 83 10.16 -6.25 -1.77
N LYS A 84 10.63 -5.66 -2.87
CA LYS A 84 11.45 -6.35 -3.87
C LYS A 84 12.81 -6.72 -3.30
N ALA A 85 13.42 -7.76 -3.86
CA ALA A 85 14.74 -8.21 -3.43
C ALA A 85 15.82 -7.12 -3.55
N ASP A 86 15.77 -6.31 -4.62
CA ASP A 86 16.70 -5.19 -4.82
C ASP A 86 16.45 -4.03 -3.86
N GLU A 87 15.17 -3.74 -3.53
CA GLU A 87 14.81 -2.74 -2.51
C GLU A 87 15.28 -3.19 -1.12
N TYR A 88 15.07 -4.48 -0.80
CA TYR A 88 15.55 -5.07 0.46
C TYR A 88 17.06 -5.01 0.56
N ALA A 89 17.78 -5.39 -0.50
CA ALA A 89 19.23 -5.32 -0.54
C ALA A 89 19.77 -3.88 -0.36
N LYS A 90 19.11 -2.89 -0.99
CA LYS A 90 19.41 -1.46 -0.80
C LYS A 90 19.17 -1.02 0.63
N ALA A 91 18.08 -1.48 1.25
CA ALA A 91 17.77 -1.18 2.65
C ALA A 91 18.88 -1.69 3.58
N VAL A 92 19.27 -2.95 3.43
CA VAL A 92 20.34 -3.56 4.22
C VAL A 92 21.66 -2.84 4.01
N ALA A 93 22.01 -2.48 2.77
CA ALA A 93 23.22 -1.70 2.47
C ALA A 93 23.20 -0.30 3.11
N ALA A 94 22.01 0.28 3.30
CA ALA A 94 21.80 1.55 4.00
C ALA A 94 21.72 1.39 5.54
N GLY A 95 22.00 0.20 6.08
CA GLY A 95 21.89 -0.09 7.52
C GLY A 95 20.45 -0.18 8.03
N ARG A 96 19.49 -0.49 7.15
CA ARG A 96 18.08 -0.68 7.48
C ARG A 96 17.72 -2.16 7.43
N MET A 97 16.81 -2.58 8.31
CA MET A 97 16.31 -3.95 8.36
C MET A 97 14.80 -3.95 8.18
N PRO A 98 14.27 -4.00 6.94
CA PRO A 98 12.83 -3.96 6.72
C PRO A 98 12.13 -5.16 7.35
N VAL A 99 11.14 -4.88 8.22
CA VAL A 99 10.31 -5.90 8.87
C VAL A 99 8.86 -5.72 8.42
N PRO A 100 8.23 -6.74 7.80
CA PRO A 100 6.85 -6.68 7.36
C PRO A 100 5.86 -7.00 8.48
N PHE A 101 4.79 -6.23 8.53
CA PHE A 101 3.55 -6.54 9.23
C PHE A 101 2.47 -6.72 8.17
N THR A 102 1.97 -7.95 7.99
CA THR A 102 0.83 -8.19 7.11
C THR A 102 -0.43 -7.77 7.84
N ILE A 103 -1.18 -6.80 7.29
CA ILE A 103 -2.31 -6.21 8.01
C ILE A 103 -3.68 -6.68 7.52
N CYS A 104 -3.81 -7.03 6.23
CA CYS A 104 -5.05 -7.53 5.64
C CYS A 104 -4.80 -8.13 4.26
N MET A 105 -5.83 -8.78 3.69
CA MET A 105 -5.83 -9.23 2.30
C MET A 105 -6.63 -8.28 1.42
N ASP A 106 -6.24 -8.20 0.15
CA ASP A 106 -6.84 -7.37 -0.89
C ASP A 106 -6.88 -8.12 -2.23
N GLY A 107 -7.82 -7.74 -3.10
CA GLY A 107 -7.87 -8.17 -4.50
C GLY A 107 -7.67 -6.98 -5.43
N VAL A 108 -6.91 -7.17 -6.51
CA VAL A 108 -6.83 -6.19 -7.61
C VAL A 108 -8.01 -6.43 -8.54
N CYS A 109 -9.03 -5.59 -8.41
CA CYS A 109 -10.32 -5.74 -9.09
C CYS A 109 -10.33 -4.96 -10.41
N LEU A 110 -10.64 -5.63 -11.51
CA LEU A 110 -10.97 -4.96 -12.76
C LEU A 110 -12.29 -4.23 -12.60
N ILE A 111 -12.35 -2.98 -13.06
CA ILE A 111 -13.56 -2.14 -13.00
C ILE A 111 -13.83 -1.50 -14.36
N VAL A 112 -15.12 -1.37 -14.68
CA VAL A 112 -15.64 -0.71 -15.88
C VAL A 112 -16.74 0.29 -15.51
N HIS A 113 -17.08 1.17 -16.44
CA HIS A 113 -18.24 2.07 -16.29
C HIS A 113 -19.53 1.24 -16.12
N PRO A 114 -20.50 1.65 -15.30
CA PRO A 114 -21.74 0.88 -15.04
C PRO A 114 -22.56 0.55 -16.29
N SER A 115 -22.53 1.41 -17.32
CA SER A 115 -23.22 1.17 -18.59
C SER A 115 -22.51 0.16 -19.51
N ASN A 116 -21.28 -0.23 -19.21
CA ASN A 116 -20.58 -1.26 -19.99
C ASN A 116 -21.21 -2.63 -19.70
N PRO A 117 -21.68 -3.38 -20.71
CA PRO A 117 -22.34 -4.69 -20.47
C PRO A 117 -21.37 -5.83 -20.20
N VAL A 118 -20.06 -5.65 -20.44
CA VAL A 118 -19.05 -6.71 -20.22
C VAL A 118 -18.88 -6.96 -18.73
N ARG A 119 -19.13 -8.20 -18.28
CA ARG A 119 -19.12 -8.59 -16.86
C ARG A 119 -18.09 -9.68 -16.55
N SER A 120 -17.40 -10.18 -17.55
CA SER A 120 -16.33 -11.20 -17.38
C SER A 120 -15.29 -11.04 -18.46
N LEU A 121 -14.02 -11.15 -18.09
CA LEU A 121 -12.88 -11.18 -18.99
C LEU A 121 -11.95 -12.33 -18.60
N SER A 122 -11.45 -13.05 -19.60
CA SER A 122 -10.36 -14.01 -19.39
C SER A 122 -9.03 -13.28 -19.21
N LYS A 123 -8.04 -13.98 -18.65
CA LYS A 123 -6.67 -13.47 -18.54
C LYS A 123 -6.11 -13.04 -19.90
N ASP A 124 -6.34 -13.84 -20.95
CA ASP A 124 -5.90 -13.53 -22.32
C ASP A 124 -6.55 -12.23 -22.83
N GLN A 125 -7.87 -12.04 -22.62
CA GLN A 125 -8.56 -10.82 -23.01
C GLN A 125 -8.01 -9.59 -22.26
N VAL A 126 -7.83 -9.69 -20.94
CA VAL A 126 -7.21 -8.62 -20.14
C VAL A 126 -5.83 -8.27 -20.67
N LYS A 127 -5.00 -9.28 -20.94
CA LYS A 127 -3.68 -9.10 -21.47
C LYS A 127 -3.70 -8.38 -22.83
N LYS A 128 -4.54 -8.84 -23.77
CA LYS A 128 -4.69 -8.20 -25.09
C LYS A 128 -5.20 -6.75 -25.02
N ILE A 129 -6.09 -6.44 -24.09
CA ILE A 129 -6.56 -5.06 -23.86
C ILE A 129 -5.38 -4.20 -23.38
N TYR A 130 -4.66 -4.62 -22.35
CA TYR A 130 -3.60 -3.79 -21.75
C TYR A 130 -2.31 -3.73 -22.58
N THR A 131 -2.07 -4.69 -23.44
CA THR A 131 -0.97 -4.62 -24.44
C THR A 131 -1.36 -3.84 -25.71
N GLY A 132 -2.65 -3.49 -25.86
CA GLY A 132 -3.16 -2.71 -26.99
C GLY A 132 -3.45 -3.55 -28.24
N VAL A 133 -3.45 -4.88 -28.15
CA VAL A 133 -3.84 -5.80 -29.23
C VAL A 133 -5.33 -5.72 -29.48
N VAL A 134 -6.13 -5.61 -28.41
CA VAL A 134 -7.59 -5.38 -28.45
C VAL A 134 -7.86 -3.95 -28.08
N GLY A 135 -8.46 -3.20 -29.00
CA GLY A 135 -8.73 -1.78 -28.83
C GLY A 135 -10.22 -1.39 -28.85
N ASN A 136 -11.10 -2.35 -29.06
CA ASN A 136 -12.54 -2.11 -29.12
C ASN A 136 -13.32 -3.15 -28.28
N TRP A 137 -14.30 -2.71 -27.54
CA TRP A 137 -15.10 -3.59 -26.68
C TRP A 137 -15.83 -4.70 -27.44
N LYS A 138 -16.19 -4.48 -28.73
CA LYS A 138 -16.82 -5.53 -29.55
C LYS A 138 -15.97 -6.78 -29.72
N GLU A 139 -14.64 -6.65 -29.63
CA GLU A 139 -13.70 -7.77 -29.76
C GLU A 139 -13.73 -8.71 -28.55
N VAL A 140 -14.33 -8.24 -27.44
CA VAL A 140 -14.49 -9.00 -26.20
C VAL A 140 -15.97 -9.14 -25.78
N GLY A 141 -16.89 -9.02 -26.73
CA GLY A 141 -18.33 -9.23 -26.51
C GLY A 141 -19.10 -8.02 -26.00
N GLY A 142 -18.50 -6.86 -26.04
CA GLY A 142 -19.13 -5.57 -25.71
C GLY A 142 -19.67 -4.81 -26.91
N PRO A 143 -20.06 -3.55 -26.72
CA PRO A 143 -20.54 -2.66 -27.80
C PRO A 143 -19.40 -2.25 -28.74
N ASP A 144 -19.75 -1.74 -29.91
CA ASP A 144 -18.77 -1.12 -30.83
C ASP A 144 -18.32 0.24 -30.28
N MET A 145 -17.35 0.21 -29.38
CA MET A 145 -16.82 1.35 -28.65
C MET A 145 -15.34 1.17 -28.35
N PRO A 146 -14.49 2.19 -28.53
CA PRO A 146 -13.08 2.12 -28.19
C PRO A 146 -12.87 1.81 -26.71
N ILE A 147 -11.84 0.99 -26.42
CA ILE A 147 -11.37 0.74 -25.05
C ILE A 147 -10.39 1.82 -24.64
N ILE A 148 -10.62 2.40 -23.46
CA ILE A 148 -9.69 3.31 -22.77
C ILE A 148 -9.12 2.55 -21.57
N ALA A 149 -7.97 1.94 -21.74
CA ALA A 149 -7.31 1.17 -20.70
C ALA A 149 -6.53 2.10 -19.76
N LEU A 150 -6.78 1.98 -18.48
CA LEU A 150 -6.16 2.77 -17.41
C LEU A 150 -5.24 1.91 -16.56
N SER A 151 -4.02 2.33 -16.38
CA SER A 151 -3.03 1.70 -15.51
C SER A 151 -2.56 2.64 -14.41
N ARG A 152 -1.75 2.09 -13.52
CA ARG A 152 -1.09 2.83 -12.46
C ARG A 152 0.36 3.07 -12.83
N GLU A 153 0.97 4.10 -12.24
CA GLU A 153 2.39 4.38 -12.33
C GLU A 153 3.25 3.20 -11.86
N THR A 154 4.49 3.11 -12.33
CA THR A 154 5.40 2.00 -12.03
C THR A 154 5.82 1.89 -10.57
N SER A 155 5.74 2.98 -9.77
CA SER A 155 5.93 2.95 -8.32
C SER A 155 4.76 2.32 -7.55
N SER A 156 3.63 2.07 -8.24
CA SER A 156 2.43 1.47 -7.63
C SER A 156 2.59 -0.04 -7.42
N GLY A 157 2.49 -0.49 -6.18
CA GLY A 157 2.42 -1.93 -5.90
C GLY A 157 1.19 -2.60 -6.52
N THR A 158 0.10 -1.85 -6.77
CA THR A 158 -1.09 -2.38 -7.46
C THR A 158 -0.78 -2.64 -8.94
N TYR A 159 -0.04 -1.75 -9.59
CA TYR A 159 0.48 -2.00 -10.94
C TYR A 159 1.35 -3.25 -10.99
N GLU A 160 2.29 -3.37 -10.06
CA GLU A 160 3.23 -4.49 -10.09
C GLU A 160 2.54 -5.85 -9.93
N VAL A 161 1.60 -5.96 -8.98
CA VAL A 161 0.81 -7.19 -8.80
C VAL A 161 -0.08 -7.47 -10.02
N PHE A 162 -0.72 -6.43 -10.58
CA PHE A 162 -1.52 -6.59 -11.79
C PHE A 162 -0.67 -7.02 -12.98
N ASN A 163 0.47 -6.38 -13.19
CA ASN A 163 1.40 -6.72 -14.26
C ASN A 163 1.95 -8.14 -14.14
N GLU A 164 2.26 -8.58 -12.92
CA GLU A 164 2.77 -9.93 -12.68
C GLU A 164 1.69 -11.00 -12.86
N LEU A 165 0.52 -10.83 -12.24
CA LEU A 165 -0.49 -11.89 -12.16
C LEU A 165 -1.48 -11.89 -13.33
N ALA A 166 -1.78 -10.71 -13.90
CA ALA A 166 -2.73 -10.60 -15.00
C ALA A 166 -2.07 -10.46 -16.36
N LEU A 167 -0.89 -9.82 -16.44
CA LEU A 167 -0.23 -9.53 -17.73
C LEU A 167 1.02 -10.41 -17.99
N ASP A 168 1.43 -11.28 -17.06
CA ASP A 168 2.66 -12.09 -17.17
C ASP A 168 3.91 -11.23 -17.46
N LYS A 169 3.94 -10.00 -16.90
CA LYS A 169 5.02 -9.00 -17.05
C LYS A 169 5.17 -8.45 -18.49
N GLU A 170 4.14 -8.62 -19.33
CA GLU A 170 4.15 -7.99 -20.65
C GLU A 170 4.05 -6.47 -20.55
N LYS A 171 4.61 -5.80 -21.55
CA LYS A 171 4.62 -4.33 -21.60
C LYS A 171 3.24 -3.79 -21.94
N LEU A 172 2.86 -2.73 -21.24
CA LEU A 172 1.64 -1.98 -21.56
C LEU A 172 1.73 -1.34 -22.95
N GLY A 173 0.60 -1.33 -23.66
CA GLY A 173 0.45 -0.68 -24.94
C GLY A 173 0.60 0.84 -24.83
N ALA A 174 1.04 1.47 -25.91
CA ALA A 174 1.35 2.91 -25.95
C ALA A 174 0.12 3.83 -25.70
N LYS A 175 -1.10 3.30 -25.82
CA LYS A 175 -2.35 4.05 -25.60
C LYS A 175 -2.92 3.90 -24.19
N VAL A 176 -2.26 3.16 -23.29
CA VAL A 176 -2.71 3.01 -21.91
C VAL A 176 -2.50 4.34 -21.18
N GLU A 177 -3.58 4.85 -20.57
CA GLU A 177 -3.52 6.04 -19.72
C GLU A 177 -3.01 5.68 -18.33
N TYR A 178 -2.29 6.58 -17.67
CA TYR A 178 -1.73 6.37 -16.33
C TYR A 178 -2.40 7.25 -15.29
N ALA A 179 -2.57 6.71 -14.09
CA ALA A 179 -3.10 7.41 -12.93
C ALA A 179 -2.29 7.11 -11.67
N ASN A 180 -2.11 8.12 -10.81
CA ASN A 180 -1.24 8.03 -9.63
C ASN A 180 -1.90 7.33 -8.42
N SER A 181 -3.23 7.13 -8.44
CA SER A 181 -3.95 6.59 -7.28
C SER A 181 -5.17 5.75 -7.66
N ASN A 182 -5.63 4.89 -6.72
CA ASN A 182 -6.89 4.18 -6.89
C ASN A 182 -8.09 5.14 -7.07
N PRO A 183 -8.24 6.23 -6.30
CA PRO A 183 -9.32 7.20 -6.54
C PRO A 183 -9.32 7.81 -7.94
N GLN A 184 -8.15 8.09 -8.53
CA GLN A 184 -8.08 8.62 -9.90
C GLN A 184 -8.54 7.58 -10.93
N ILE A 185 -8.15 6.31 -10.79
CA ILE A 185 -8.67 5.22 -11.65
C ILE A 185 -10.19 5.14 -11.50
N PHE A 186 -10.69 5.09 -10.26
CA PHE A 186 -12.13 5.03 -9.98
C PHE A 186 -12.89 6.19 -10.67
N THR A 187 -12.43 7.43 -10.46
CA THR A 187 -13.07 8.62 -11.04
C THR A 187 -13.06 8.57 -12.57
N ARG A 188 -11.94 8.20 -13.18
CA ARG A 188 -11.83 8.13 -14.64
C ARG A 188 -12.74 7.06 -15.22
N VAL A 189 -12.83 5.88 -14.59
CA VAL A 189 -13.72 4.79 -15.03
C VAL A 189 -15.16 5.16 -14.83
N SER A 190 -15.55 5.75 -13.68
CA SER A 190 -16.92 6.12 -13.38
C SER A 190 -17.52 7.21 -14.30
N THR A 191 -16.66 7.99 -14.95
CA THR A 191 -17.04 9.09 -15.84
C THR A 191 -16.85 8.80 -17.34
N THR A 192 -16.32 7.63 -17.70
CA THR A 192 -15.95 7.31 -19.09
C THR A 192 -16.46 5.93 -19.50
N GLN A 193 -17.46 5.87 -20.39
CA GLN A 193 -18.15 4.62 -20.76
C GLN A 193 -17.26 3.54 -21.36
N GLY A 194 -16.23 3.93 -22.14
CA GLY A 194 -15.26 3.00 -22.74
C GLY A 194 -14.11 2.61 -21.82
N ALA A 195 -14.04 3.14 -20.61
CA ALA A 195 -12.91 2.92 -19.73
C ALA A 195 -12.91 1.54 -19.06
N ILE A 196 -11.72 0.98 -18.90
CA ILE A 196 -11.40 -0.13 -18.02
C ILE A 196 -10.21 0.25 -17.15
N GLY A 197 -10.26 -0.07 -15.88
CA GLY A 197 -9.15 0.14 -14.95
C GLY A 197 -9.08 -0.98 -13.93
N TYR A 198 -8.16 -0.87 -12.98
CA TYR A 198 -8.07 -1.78 -11.84
C TYR A 198 -7.76 -1.03 -10.56
N VAL A 199 -8.38 -1.47 -9.48
CA VAL A 199 -8.26 -0.89 -8.14
C VAL A 199 -8.22 -1.99 -7.07
N GLY A 200 -7.80 -1.66 -5.84
CA GLY A 200 -8.02 -2.56 -4.70
C GLY A 200 -9.50 -2.73 -4.39
N LEU A 201 -9.87 -3.87 -3.80
CA LEU A 201 -11.27 -4.23 -3.49
C LEU A 201 -11.99 -3.13 -2.69
N GLY A 202 -11.31 -2.50 -1.73
CA GLY A 202 -11.89 -1.42 -0.92
C GLY A 202 -12.27 -0.15 -1.70
N PHE A 203 -11.92 -0.06 -2.99
CA PHE A 203 -12.32 1.05 -3.87
C PHE A 203 -13.47 0.67 -4.81
N VAL A 204 -13.91 -0.57 -4.81
CA VAL A 204 -15.06 -1.00 -5.61
C VAL A 204 -16.33 -0.55 -4.90
N SER A 205 -17.00 0.44 -5.46
CA SER A 205 -18.18 1.03 -4.86
C SER A 205 -19.17 1.51 -5.94
N ARG A 206 -20.31 2.03 -5.53
CA ARG A 206 -21.31 2.60 -6.45
C ARG A 206 -20.67 3.64 -7.38
N GLY A 207 -20.84 3.48 -8.68
CA GLY A 207 -20.26 4.34 -9.73
C GLY A 207 -19.34 3.58 -10.67
N VAL A 208 -18.92 2.37 -10.32
CA VAL A 208 -18.19 1.44 -11.20
C VAL A 208 -18.75 0.03 -11.05
N GLU A 209 -18.52 -0.83 -12.05
CA GLU A 209 -18.86 -2.24 -12.00
C GLU A 209 -17.60 -3.09 -11.98
N ALA A 210 -17.54 -4.03 -11.03
CA ALA A 210 -16.47 -5.03 -11.00
C ALA A 210 -16.68 -6.07 -12.11
N VAL A 211 -15.61 -6.44 -12.78
CA VAL A 211 -15.60 -7.46 -13.82
C VAL A 211 -15.02 -8.76 -13.26
N ARG A 212 -15.66 -9.90 -13.55
CA ARG A 212 -15.09 -11.22 -13.23
C ARG A 212 -13.78 -11.41 -13.98
N TYR A 213 -12.80 -11.88 -13.28
CA TYR A 213 -11.54 -12.32 -13.87
C TYR A 213 -11.52 -13.84 -13.90
N GLU A 214 -11.34 -14.45 -15.09
CA GLU A 214 -11.44 -15.91 -15.26
C GLU A 214 -12.75 -16.47 -14.68
N ASN A 215 -13.86 -15.78 -14.92
CA ASN A 215 -15.22 -16.08 -14.41
C ASN A 215 -15.40 -15.97 -12.87
N VAL A 216 -14.37 -15.56 -12.13
CA VAL A 216 -14.43 -15.37 -10.67
C VAL A 216 -14.68 -13.90 -10.34
N MET A 217 -15.73 -13.60 -9.57
CA MET A 217 -16.01 -12.26 -9.07
C MET A 217 -15.04 -11.92 -7.92
N PRO A 218 -14.45 -10.72 -7.89
CA PRO A 218 -13.66 -10.26 -6.75
C PRO A 218 -14.57 -9.95 -5.56
N THR A 219 -14.72 -10.89 -4.64
CA THR A 219 -15.41 -10.72 -3.36
C THR A 219 -14.47 -11.06 -2.21
N LYS A 220 -14.86 -10.69 -0.98
CA LYS A 220 -14.07 -11.03 0.20
C LYS A 220 -13.85 -12.55 0.29
N GLU A 221 -14.89 -13.34 0.03
CA GLU A 221 -14.86 -14.80 0.09
C GLU A 221 -13.94 -15.40 -0.97
N THR A 222 -14.03 -14.93 -2.22
CA THR A 222 -13.20 -15.46 -3.33
C THR A 222 -11.74 -15.06 -3.20
N ILE A 223 -11.45 -13.91 -2.61
CA ILE A 223 -10.09 -13.43 -2.33
C ILE A 223 -9.51 -14.19 -1.14
N ALA A 224 -10.23 -14.27 0.00
CA ALA A 224 -9.81 -15.01 1.17
C ALA A 224 -9.60 -16.51 0.88
N GLY A 225 -10.50 -17.11 0.09
CA GLY A 225 -10.43 -18.51 -0.33
C GLY A 225 -9.43 -18.80 -1.47
N GLY A 226 -8.71 -17.77 -1.98
CA GLY A 226 -7.68 -17.92 -3.02
C GLY A 226 -8.21 -18.31 -4.42
N THR A 227 -9.53 -18.28 -4.63
CA THR A 227 -10.13 -18.55 -5.95
C THR A 227 -9.98 -17.37 -6.90
N TYR A 228 -10.05 -16.12 -6.40
CA TYR A 228 -9.72 -14.93 -7.17
C TYR A 228 -8.19 -14.77 -7.26
N LYS A 229 -7.66 -14.90 -8.48
CA LYS A 229 -6.21 -15.08 -8.67
C LYS A 229 -5.38 -13.80 -8.57
N ILE A 230 -5.97 -12.62 -8.71
CA ILE A 230 -5.25 -11.35 -8.55
C ILE A 230 -5.44 -10.83 -7.11
N SER A 231 -5.05 -11.64 -6.13
CA SER A 231 -5.12 -11.32 -4.70
C SER A 231 -3.72 -11.15 -4.10
N ARG A 232 -3.65 -10.41 -2.99
CA ARG A 232 -2.38 -10.06 -2.34
C ARG A 232 -2.58 -9.66 -0.89
N PRO A 233 -1.60 -9.85 -0.02
CA PRO A 233 -1.54 -9.20 1.27
C PRO A 233 -1.16 -7.70 1.14
N LEU A 234 -1.60 -6.91 2.11
CA LEU A 234 -1.18 -5.53 2.32
C LEU A 234 -0.29 -5.44 3.55
N TYR A 235 0.71 -4.56 3.50
CA TYR A 235 1.78 -4.52 4.50
C TYR A 235 2.03 -3.13 5.06
N LEU A 236 2.48 -3.12 6.32
CA LEU A 236 3.32 -2.08 6.89
C LEU A 236 4.75 -2.62 6.99
N PHE A 237 5.75 -1.84 6.62
CA PHE A 237 7.16 -2.17 6.80
C PHE A 237 7.80 -1.16 7.74
N THR A 238 8.57 -1.63 8.72
CA THR A 238 9.36 -0.81 9.63
C THR A 238 10.86 -1.09 9.48
N ASN A 239 11.70 -0.23 10.03
CA ASN A 239 13.13 -0.50 10.13
C ASN A 239 13.44 -1.23 11.45
N GLY A 240 13.60 -2.53 11.40
CA GLY A 240 13.65 -3.40 12.56
C GLY A 240 12.27 -3.57 13.21
N TYR A 241 12.19 -4.48 14.21
CA TYR A 241 11.01 -4.55 15.06
C TYR A 241 10.95 -3.31 15.95
N PRO A 242 9.81 -2.59 15.99
CA PRO A 242 9.66 -1.51 16.94
C PRO A 242 9.83 -2.00 18.38
N GLU A 243 10.28 -1.13 19.26
CA GLU A 243 10.45 -1.45 20.69
C GLU A 243 9.14 -1.90 21.32
N LEU A 244 9.20 -2.97 22.10
CA LEU A 244 8.02 -3.49 22.81
C LEU A 244 7.45 -2.42 23.75
N GLY A 245 6.13 -2.23 23.68
CA GLY A 245 5.45 -1.20 24.45
C GLY A 245 5.51 0.20 23.82
N SER A 246 6.26 0.39 22.74
CA SER A 246 6.27 1.69 22.04
C SER A 246 4.96 1.95 21.29
N PRO A 247 4.60 3.24 21.11
CA PRO A 247 3.44 3.60 20.26
C PRO A 247 3.54 3.06 18.84
N LEU A 248 4.75 2.99 18.27
CA LEU A 248 4.98 2.45 16.93
C LEU A 248 4.65 0.95 16.85
N MET A 249 5.06 0.15 17.86
CA MET A 249 4.72 -1.27 17.93
C MET A 249 3.20 -1.47 18.10
N ALA A 250 2.57 -0.67 18.97
CA ALA A 250 1.13 -0.72 19.17
C ALA A 250 0.36 -0.38 17.87
N PHE A 251 0.79 0.64 17.14
CA PHE A 251 0.21 1.00 15.85
C PHE A 251 0.39 -0.11 14.81
N CYS A 252 1.60 -0.68 14.68
CA CYS A 252 1.88 -1.75 13.72
C CYS A 252 1.04 -3.02 13.98
N ASN A 253 0.68 -3.28 15.25
CA ASN A 253 -0.14 -4.44 15.65
C ASN A 253 -1.63 -4.09 15.81
N PHE A 254 -2.05 -2.87 15.54
CA PHE A 254 -3.44 -2.45 15.75
C PHE A 254 -4.43 -3.28 14.92
N PHE A 255 -4.00 -3.78 13.76
CA PHE A 255 -4.78 -4.69 12.94
C PHE A 255 -5.16 -6.02 13.63
N LEU A 256 -4.50 -6.40 14.73
CA LEU A 256 -4.81 -7.58 15.52
C LEU A 256 -5.91 -7.33 16.57
N THR A 257 -6.33 -6.11 16.76
CA THR A 257 -7.42 -5.77 17.69
C THR A 257 -8.78 -5.93 17.01
N GLU A 258 -9.84 -6.14 17.80
CA GLU A 258 -11.22 -6.18 17.30
C GLU A 258 -11.55 -4.91 16.50
N GLU A 259 -11.25 -3.73 17.05
CA GLU A 259 -11.45 -2.44 16.38
C GLU A 259 -10.66 -2.33 15.06
N GLY A 260 -9.41 -2.80 15.05
CA GLY A 260 -8.60 -2.83 13.83
C GLY A 260 -9.22 -3.72 12.76
N HIS A 261 -9.79 -4.86 13.14
CA HIS A 261 -10.54 -5.75 12.26
C HIS A 261 -11.79 -5.11 11.70
N GLU A 262 -12.60 -4.46 12.56
CA GLU A 262 -13.80 -3.73 12.14
C GLU A 262 -13.47 -2.64 11.14
N ILE A 263 -12.41 -1.88 11.38
CA ILE A 263 -11.92 -0.85 10.45
C ILE A 263 -11.54 -1.46 9.11
N ILE A 264 -10.72 -2.52 9.09
CA ILE A 264 -10.29 -3.18 7.85
C ILE A 264 -11.51 -3.66 7.07
N ASN A 265 -12.45 -4.31 7.75
CA ASN A 265 -13.67 -4.82 7.17
C ASN A 265 -14.58 -3.70 6.61
N ALA A 266 -14.72 -2.60 7.35
CA ALA A 266 -15.50 -1.43 6.93
C ALA A 266 -14.86 -0.70 5.73
N LYS A 267 -13.53 -0.71 5.62
CA LYS A 267 -12.83 -0.17 4.44
C LYS A 267 -12.86 -1.12 3.23
N GLY A 268 -13.54 -2.26 3.32
CA GLY A 268 -13.75 -3.19 2.19
C GLY A 268 -12.61 -4.18 1.98
N PHE A 269 -11.65 -4.26 2.87
CA PHE A 269 -10.55 -5.25 2.84
C PHE A 269 -10.89 -6.48 3.69
N ILE A 270 -10.02 -7.48 3.69
CA ILE A 270 -10.25 -8.74 4.38
C ILE A 270 -9.28 -8.84 5.57
N PRO A 271 -9.77 -8.84 6.83
CA PRO A 271 -8.95 -9.11 8.00
C PRO A 271 -8.27 -10.48 7.92
N LEU A 272 -7.14 -10.65 8.63
CA LEU A 272 -6.35 -11.89 8.59
C LEU A 272 -6.87 -12.97 9.53
N THR A 273 -7.59 -12.57 10.57
CA THR A 273 -8.14 -13.46 11.58
C THR A 273 -9.64 -13.20 11.74
N ASN A 274 -10.37 -14.19 12.21
CA ASN A 274 -11.77 -14.05 12.64
C ASN A 274 -11.78 -14.05 14.17
N TYR A 275 -12.43 -13.06 14.77
CA TYR A 275 -12.75 -13.06 16.18
C TYR A 275 -14.18 -13.55 16.39
#